data_2c599ef8c37d6456b62fc94a020c920a
#
_entry.id   2c599ef8c37d6456b62fc94a020c920a
#
_cell.length_a   1.000
_cell.length_b   1.000
_cell.length_c   1.000
_cell.angle_alpha   90.00
_cell.angle_beta   90.00
_cell.angle_gamma   90.00
#
_symmetry.space_group_name_H-M   'P 1'
#
loop_
_entity.id
_entity.type
_entity.pdbx_description
1 polymer ?
#
loop_
_entity_poly.entity_id
_entity_poly.type
_entity_poly.pdbx_seq_one_letter_code
_entity_poly.pdbx_strand_id
1 'polypeptide(L)'
;MAIKLEGLYAVTPDSAATADLLSGIGGALSGGARLVQYRNKSAAPALRRQQASALLTLCRQFSVPLIINDDLALAAEIGADGVHLGRDD
;
A
#
# COMPACT_ATOMS: atom_id res chain seq x y z
N MET A 1 1.92 3.55 14.83
CA MET A 1 1.38 2.70 13.76
C MET A 1 2.32 1.56 13.48
N ALA A 2 1.79 0.38 13.29
CA ALA A 2 2.61 -0.80 13.02
C ALA A 2 2.53 -1.15 11.53
N ILE A 3 3.69 -1.26 10.90
CA ILE A 3 3.81 -1.76 9.53
C ILE A 3 4.37 -3.17 9.63
N LYS A 4 3.66 -4.11 9.06
CA LYS A 4 4.11 -5.50 9.05
C LYS A 4 5.18 -5.66 7.98
N LEU A 5 6.36 -6.11 8.40
CA LEU A 5 7.44 -6.47 7.50
C LEU A 5 7.61 -7.97 7.53
N GLU A 6 7.62 -8.59 6.35
CA GLU A 6 7.82 -10.01 6.23
C GLU A 6 8.85 -10.22 5.14
N GLY A 7 10.07 -10.53 5.54
CA GLY A 7 11.20 -10.46 4.64
C GLY A 7 11.40 -9.02 4.20
N LEU A 8 11.24 -8.76 2.90
CA LEU A 8 11.42 -7.42 2.33
C LEU A 8 10.10 -6.78 1.90
N TYR A 9 8.99 -7.27 2.44
CA TYR A 9 7.65 -6.76 2.11
C TYR A 9 7.12 -5.91 3.24
N ALA A 10 6.44 -4.83 2.88
CA ALA A 10 5.73 -4.00 3.84
C ALA A 10 4.24 -4.06 3.50
N VAL A 11 3.41 -4.44 4.48
CA VAL A 11 1.96 -4.50 4.31
C VAL A 11 1.34 -3.43 5.21
N THR A 12 0.48 -2.59 4.64
CA THR A 12 -0.14 -1.52 5.42
C THR A 12 -1.23 -2.06 6.34
N PRO A 13 -1.38 -1.51 7.56
CA PRO A 13 -2.45 -1.91 8.45
C PRO A 13 -3.78 -1.26 8.05
N ASP A 14 -4.89 -1.90 8.43
CA ASP A 14 -6.21 -1.33 8.25
C ASP A 14 -6.37 -0.07 9.11
N SER A 15 -7.24 0.82 8.69
CA SER A 15 -7.66 1.99 9.47
C SER A 15 -6.57 2.99 9.81
N ALA A 16 -5.43 2.93 9.14
CA ALA A 16 -4.36 3.91 9.39
C ALA A 16 -4.72 5.25 8.77
N ALA A 17 -4.37 6.34 9.48
CA ALA A 17 -4.48 7.68 8.92
C ALA A 17 -3.45 7.85 7.80
N THR A 18 -3.80 8.64 6.79
CA THR A 18 -2.94 8.81 5.61
C THR A 18 -1.53 9.28 5.95
N ALA A 19 -1.43 10.26 6.85
CA ALA A 19 -0.12 10.79 7.25
C ALA A 19 0.74 9.72 7.92
N ASP A 20 0.15 8.92 8.82
CA ASP A 20 0.85 7.84 9.50
C ASP A 20 1.26 6.75 8.51
N LEU A 21 0.40 6.47 7.55
CA LEU A 21 0.65 5.49 6.52
C LEU A 21 1.86 5.87 5.68
N LEU A 22 1.90 7.12 5.22
CA LEU A 22 3.01 7.60 4.40
C LEU A 22 4.32 7.63 5.18
N SER A 23 4.26 8.05 6.45
CA SER A 23 5.44 8.08 7.32
C SER A 23 5.98 6.68 7.56
N GLY A 24 5.09 5.72 7.89
CA GLY A 24 5.50 4.34 8.15
C GLY A 24 6.06 3.65 6.91
N ILE A 25 5.41 3.81 5.76
CA ILE A 25 5.89 3.21 4.52
C ILE A 25 7.19 3.88 4.06
N GLY A 26 7.32 5.21 4.23
CA GLY A 26 8.56 5.90 3.94
C GLY A 26 9.72 5.34 4.74
N GLY A 27 9.49 5.06 6.02
CA GLY A 27 10.48 4.41 6.87
C GLY A 27 10.84 3.01 6.40
N ALA A 28 9.83 2.21 6.01
CA ALA A 28 10.06 0.87 5.51
C ALA A 28 10.87 0.88 4.21
N LEU A 29 10.54 1.80 3.30
CA LEU A 29 11.25 1.93 2.04
C LEU A 29 12.71 2.34 2.26
N SER A 30 12.93 3.30 3.15
CA SER A 30 14.30 3.71 3.53
C SER A 30 15.07 2.56 4.18
N GLY A 31 14.37 1.66 4.86
CA GLY A 31 14.96 0.49 5.49
C GLY A 31 15.17 -0.70 4.56
N GLY A 32 14.80 -0.58 3.29
CA GLY A 32 15.08 -1.60 2.30
C GLY A 32 13.91 -2.46 1.86
N ALA A 33 12.67 -2.07 2.17
CA ALA A 33 11.51 -2.81 1.66
C ALA A 33 11.52 -2.79 0.13
N ARG A 34 11.24 -3.95 -0.47
CA ARG A 34 11.26 -4.11 -1.93
C ARG A 34 9.90 -4.30 -2.54
N LEU A 35 8.87 -4.40 -1.71
CA LEU A 35 7.50 -4.52 -2.16
C LEU A 35 6.62 -3.87 -1.11
N VAL A 36 5.62 -3.12 -1.54
CA VAL A 36 4.62 -2.54 -0.63
C VAL A 36 3.26 -3.06 -1.07
N GLN A 37 2.48 -3.56 -0.11
CA GLN A 37 1.10 -3.97 -0.35
C GLN A 37 0.17 -3.05 0.43
N TYR A 38 -0.71 -2.38 -0.28
CA TYR A 38 -1.73 -1.54 0.32
C TYR A 38 -2.97 -2.39 0.63
N ARG A 39 -3.37 -2.39 1.88
CA ARG A 39 -4.55 -3.09 2.35
C ARG A 39 -5.29 -2.19 3.33
N ASN A 40 -6.56 -1.93 3.04
CA ASN A 40 -7.42 -1.17 3.97
C ASN A 40 -8.87 -1.57 3.71
N LYS A 41 -9.35 -2.54 4.48
CA LYS A 41 -10.68 -3.09 4.30
C LYS A 41 -11.79 -2.19 4.82
N SER A 42 -11.46 -1.29 5.72
CA SER A 42 -12.46 -0.44 6.38
C SER A 42 -12.64 0.92 5.73
N ALA A 43 -11.73 1.33 4.85
CA ALA A 43 -11.83 2.65 4.24
C ALA A 43 -12.88 2.72 3.15
N ALA A 44 -13.55 3.86 3.04
CA ALA A 44 -14.44 4.16 1.93
C ALA A 44 -13.63 4.24 0.63
N PRO A 45 -14.28 4.00 -0.54
CA PRO A 45 -13.58 4.00 -1.82
C PRO A 45 -12.77 5.27 -2.10
N ALA A 46 -13.30 6.45 -1.75
CA ALA A 46 -12.60 7.71 -1.99
C ALA A 46 -11.30 7.80 -1.17
N LEU A 47 -11.34 7.36 0.09
CA LEU A 47 -10.15 7.35 0.94
C LEU A 47 -9.14 6.32 0.46
N ARG A 48 -9.60 5.15 0.04
CA ARG A 48 -8.72 4.13 -0.52
C ARG A 48 -7.98 4.65 -1.74
N ARG A 49 -8.69 5.33 -2.64
CA ARG A 49 -8.08 5.91 -3.83
C ARG A 49 -7.02 6.94 -3.46
N GLN A 50 -7.35 7.81 -2.52
CA GLN A 50 -6.43 8.84 -2.06
C GLN A 50 -5.17 8.23 -1.46
N GLN A 51 -5.33 7.28 -0.55
CA GLN A 51 -4.19 6.64 0.13
C GLN A 51 -3.33 5.84 -0.85
N ALA A 52 -3.97 5.05 -1.71
CA ALA A 52 -3.25 4.23 -2.67
C ALA A 52 -2.47 5.09 -3.68
N SER A 53 -3.07 6.19 -4.14
CA SER A 53 -2.38 7.10 -5.07
C SER A 53 -1.18 7.76 -4.42
N ALA A 54 -1.31 8.19 -3.16
CA ALA A 54 -0.20 8.79 -2.43
C ALA A 54 0.92 7.78 -2.19
N LEU A 55 0.58 6.54 -1.86
CA LEU A 55 1.57 5.48 -1.70
C LEU A 55 2.26 5.14 -3.00
N LEU A 56 1.53 5.15 -4.11
CA LEU A 56 2.13 4.88 -5.42
C LEU A 56 3.21 5.91 -5.74
N THR A 57 2.91 7.20 -5.50
CA THR A 57 3.88 8.27 -5.70
C THR A 57 5.13 8.04 -4.86
N LEU A 58 4.94 7.69 -3.59
CA LEU A 58 6.06 7.44 -2.68
C LEU A 58 6.87 6.23 -3.13
N CYS A 59 6.21 5.13 -3.46
CA CYS A 59 6.89 3.92 -3.92
C CYS A 59 7.70 4.17 -5.20
N ARG A 60 7.17 4.99 -6.11
CA ARG A 60 7.86 5.33 -7.35
C ARG A 60 9.16 6.10 -7.09
N GLN A 61 9.21 6.90 -6.04
CA GLN A 61 10.43 7.60 -5.65
C GLN A 61 11.54 6.62 -5.23
N PHE A 62 11.18 5.45 -4.74
CA PHE A 62 12.12 4.41 -4.33
C PHE A 62 12.27 3.30 -5.36
N SER A 63 11.58 3.39 -6.49
CA SER A 63 11.55 2.35 -7.52
C SER A 63 11.08 1.00 -6.96
N VAL A 64 10.09 1.04 -6.06
CA VAL A 64 9.52 -0.15 -5.41
C VAL A 64 8.10 -0.35 -5.91
N PRO A 65 7.71 -1.58 -6.29
CA PRO A 65 6.36 -1.84 -6.76
C PRO A 65 5.32 -1.74 -5.64
N LEU A 66 4.14 -1.24 -6.01
CA LEU A 66 2.97 -1.19 -5.13
C LEU A 66 1.93 -2.18 -5.61
N ILE A 67 1.51 -3.04 -4.70
CA ILE A 67 0.46 -4.05 -4.94
C ILE A 67 -0.78 -3.62 -4.17
N ILE A 68 -1.95 -3.70 -4.80
CA ILE A 68 -3.22 -3.40 -4.15
C ILE A 68 -3.89 -4.72 -3.72
N ASN A 69 -4.34 -4.78 -2.48
CA ASN A 69 -5.00 -5.98 -1.96
C ASN A 69 -6.49 -5.96 -2.28
N ASP A 70 -6.95 -6.99 -2.98
CA ASP A 70 -8.37 -7.27 -3.24
C ASP A 70 -9.18 -6.18 -3.92
N ASP A 71 -8.53 -5.30 -4.69
CA ASP A 71 -9.24 -4.24 -5.39
C ASP A 71 -8.65 -4.05 -6.78
N LEU A 72 -9.08 -4.89 -7.71
CA LEU A 72 -8.61 -4.87 -9.09
C LEU A 72 -8.92 -3.54 -9.78
N ALA A 73 -10.12 -3.00 -9.54
CA ALA A 73 -10.53 -1.74 -10.14
C ALA A 73 -9.63 -0.59 -9.68
N LEU A 74 -9.32 -0.53 -8.39
CA LEU A 74 -8.43 0.49 -7.86
C LEU A 74 -7.03 0.35 -8.42
N ALA A 75 -6.50 -0.87 -8.48
CA ALA A 75 -5.17 -1.11 -9.03
C ALA A 75 -5.07 -0.61 -10.48
N ALA A 76 -6.09 -0.89 -11.28
CA ALA A 76 -6.13 -0.44 -12.67
C ALA A 76 -6.27 1.07 -12.77
N GLU A 77 -7.12 1.67 -11.93
CA GLU A 77 -7.39 3.10 -11.96
C GLU A 77 -6.14 3.94 -11.68
N ILE A 78 -5.37 3.54 -10.70
CA ILE A 78 -4.18 4.32 -10.31
C ILE A 78 -2.91 3.88 -11.05
N GLY A 79 -2.95 2.80 -11.79
CA GLY A 79 -1.77 2.27 -12.48
C GLY A 79 -0.78 1.60 -11.52
N ALA A 80 -1.29 0.90 -10.51
CA ALA A 80 -0.45 0.15 -9.60
C ALA A 80 0.26 -0.99 -10.34
N ASP A 81 1.34 -1.50 -9.73
CA ASP A 81 2.17 -2.52 -10.36
C ASP A 81 1.52 -3.91 -10.34
N GLY A 82 0.56 -4.12 -9.45
CA GLY A 82 -0.15 -5.39 -9.40
C GLY A 82 -1.27 -5.40 -8.40
N VAL A 83 -1.95 -6.54 -8.30
CA VAL A 83 -3.04 -6.75 -7.36
C VAL A 83 -2.90 -8.14 -6.75
N HIS A 84 -3.19 -8.24 -5.45
CA HIS A 84 -3.23 -9.52 -4.74
C HIS A 84 -4.69 -9.83 -4.42
N LEU A 85 -5.20 -10.92 -4.97
CA LEU A 85 -6.57 -11.35 -4.74
C LEU A 85 -6.56 -12.53 -3.77
N GLY A 86 -7.08 -12.29 -2.57
CA GLY A 86 -7.21 -13.31 -1.55
C GLY A 86 -8.49 -14.11 -1.74
N ARG A 87 -8.41 -15.41 -1.48
CA ARG A 87 -9.57 -16.28 -1.67
C ARG A 87 -10.55 -16.24 -0.51
N ASP A 88 -10.02 -16.01 0.67
CA ASP A 88 -10.76 -16.12 1.91
C ASP A 88 -10.97 -14.78 2.59
N ASP A 89 -10.92 -13.73 1.87
CA ASP A 89 -11.09 -12.39 2.40
C ASP A 89 -12.54 -11.97 2.52
#